data_861347b436b8c66e4a0c3017f8252be7
#
_entry.id   861347b436b8c66e4a0c3017f8252be7
#
_cell.length_a   1.000
_cell.length_b   1.000
_cell.length_c   1.000
_cell.angle_alpha   90.00
_cell.angle_beta   90.00
_cell.angle_gamma   90.00
#
_symmetry.space_group_name_H-M   'P 1'
#
loop_
_entity.id
_entity.type
_entity.pdbx_description
1 polymer ?
#
loop_
_entity_poly.entity_id
_entity_poly.type
_entity_poly.pdbx_seq_one_letter_code
_entity_poly.pdbx_strand_id
1 'polypeptide(L)'
;MQHLDHLKNLVIMASADGALSEREIALLVDRCSEMGLEEADLGKAVAFALSEEASLKLPKEKGEQLAMLADLMKIMAADGKLSEVEKRLFALAAAKMHIEKDELEKLIDRLVGKSTNN
;
A
#
# COMPACT_ATOMS: atom_id res chain seq x y z
N MET A 1 -15.16 0.62 1.69
CA MET A 1 -14.14 1.61 2.09
C MET A 1 -14.09 2.72 1.08
N GLN A 2 -13.98 3.96 1.52
CA GLN A 2 -13.90 5.08 0.60
C GLN A 2 -12.54 5.16 -0.07
N HIS A 3 -12.54 5.59 -1.32
CA HIS A 3 -11.30 5.65 -2.11
C HIS A 3 -10.26 6.58 -1.50
N LEU A 4 -10.68 7.71 -0.94
CA LEU A 4 -9.72 8.63 -0.34
C LEU A 4 -9.03 8.00 0.87
N ASP A 5 -9.77 7.26 1.69
CA ASP A 5 -9.19 6.56 2.84
C ASP A 5 -8.19 5.50 2.38
N HIS A 6 -8.52 4.80 1.31
CA HIS A 6 -7.63 3.81 0.72
C HIS A 6 -6.33 4.47 0.25
N LEU A 7 -6.46 5.62 -0.45
CA LEU A 7 -5.31 6.37 -0.93
C LEU A 7 -4.44 6.87 0.23
N LYS A 8 -5.08 7.38 1.30
CA LYS A 8 -4.34 7.83 2.48
C LYS A 8 -3.51 6.71 3.09
N ASN A 9 -4.10 5.52 3.21
CA ASN A 9 -3.38 4.37 3.74
C ASN A 9 -2.17 4.02 2.87
N LEU A 10 -2.36 4.05 1.55
CA LEU A 10 -1.28 3.74 0.62
C LEU A 10 -0.12 4.74 0.77
N VAL A 11 -0.45 6.03 0.87
CA VAL A 11 0.59 7.06 1.02
C VAL A 11 1.33 6.90 2.33
N ILE A 12 0.58 6.67 3.44
CA ILE A 12 1.21 6.52 4.75
C ILE A 12 2.22 5.37 4.73
N MET A 13 1.82 4.23 4.20
CA MET A 13 2.68 3.06 4.20
C MET A 13 3.83 3.17 3.22
N ALA A 14 3.58 3.74 2.05
CA ALA A 14 4.63 3.89 1.05
C ALA A 14 5.71 4.88 1.48
N SER A 15 5.34 5.87 2.30
CA SER A 15 6.29 6.89 2.77
C SER A 15 6.91 6.55 4.12
N ALA A 16 6.66 5.36 4.63
CA ALA A 16 7.06 5.01 6.00
C ALA A 16 8.57 4.99 6.23
N ASP A 17 9.36 4.82 5.18
CA ASP A 17 10.82 4.86 5.30
C ASP A 17 11.38 6.27 5.17
N GLY A 18 10.52 7.27 5.12
CA GLY A 18 10.92 8.67 5.13
C GLY A 18 10.87 9.36 3.78
N ALA A 19 10.65 8.65 2.70
CA ALA A 19 10.63 9.26 1.36
C ALA A 19 9.85 8.41 0.37
N LEU A 20 9.27 9.08 -0.63
CA LEU A 20 8.63 8.42 -1.75
C LEU A 20 9.54 8.55 -2.97
N SER A 21 9.81 7.42 -3.64
CA SER A 21 10.57 7.45 -4.88
C SER A 21 9.69 8.00 -6.00
N GLU A 22 10.33 8.39 -7.10
CA GLU A 22 9.58 8.88 -8.27
C GLU A 22 8.66 7.79 -8.81
N ARG A 23 9.10 6.55 -8.79
CA ARG A 23 8.26 5.44 -9.24
C ARG A 23 7.06 5.22 -8.34
N GLU A 24 7.27 5.33 -7.02
CA GLU A 24 6.17 5.21 -6.07
C GLU A 24 5.15 6.33 -6.28
N ILE A 25 5.63 7.55 -6.50
CA ILE A 25 4.74 8.67 -6.76
C ILE A 25 3.95 8.44 -8.05
N ALA A 26 4.62 7.97 -9.12
CA ALA A 26 3.95 7.70 -10.38
C ALA A 26 2.84 6.66 -10.22
N LEU A 27 3.11 5.59 -9.46
CA LEU A 27 2.10 4.57 -9.21
C LEU A 27 0.94 5.09 -8.38
N LEU A 28 1.24 5.98 -7.41
CA LEU A 28 0.18 6.61 -6.62
C LEU A 28 -0.70 7.49 -7.49
N VAL A 29 -0.10 8.22 -8.42
CA VAL A 29 -0.85 9.05 -9.37
C VAL A 29 -1.77 8.17 -10.23
N ASP A 30 -1.21 7.08 -10.76
CA ASP A 30 -1.98 6.14 -11.59
C ASP A 30 -3.14 5.55 -10.79
N ARG A 31 -2.87 5.14 -9.56
CA ARG A 31 -3.89 4.53 -8.73
C ARG A 31 -4.98 5.53 -8.36
N CYS A 32 -4.57 6.77 -8.11
CA CYS A 32 -5.48 7.88 -7.83
C CYS A 32 -6.47 8.04 -8.99
N SER A 33 -5.93 8.07 -10.21
CA SER A 33 -6.73 8.19 -11.42
C SER A 33 -7.68 7.00 -11.57
N GLU A 34 -7.19 5.79 -11.35
CA GLU A 34 -8.01 4.58 -11.46
C GLU A 34 -9.18 4.56 -10.48
N MET A 35 -9.00 5.19 -9.33
CA MET A 35 -10.05 5.28 -8.32
C MET A 35 -11.00 6.44 -8.57
N GLY A 36 -10.79 7.21 -9.64
CA GLY A 36 -11.63 8.35 -9.93
C GLY A 36 -11.33 9.57 -9.07
N LEU A 37 -10.15 9.61 -8.47
CA LEU A 37 -9.73 10.74 -7.65
C LEU A 37 -8.89 11.70 -8.48
N GLU A 38 -8.73 12.92 -7.99
CA GLU A 38 -7.96 13.95 -8.67
C GLU A 38 -6.62 14.18 -7.98
N GLU A 39 -5.74 14.91 -8.64
CA GLU A 39 -4.44 15.22 -8.05
C GLU A 39 -4.57 15.96 -6.72
N ALA A 40 -5.61 16.79 -6.58
CA ALA A 40 -5.87 17.47 -5.31
C ALA A 40 -6.11 16.47 -4.18
N ASP A 41 -6.73 15.33 -4.49
CA ASP A 41 -6.98 14.29 -3.51
C ASP A 41 -5.67 13.63 -3.09
N LEU A 42 -4.75 13.44 -4.03
CA LEU A 42 -3.43 12.92 -3.70
C LEU A 42 -2.68 13.89 -2.78
N GLY A 43 -2.78 15.19 -3.07
CA GLY A 43 -2.21 16.22 -2.21
C GLY A 43 -2.77 16.16 -0.79
N LYS A 44 -4.08 15.94 -0.66
CA LYS A 44 -4.70 15.79 0.66
C LYS A 44 -4.19 14.56 1.38
N ALA A 45 -4.01 13.46 0.66
CA ALA A 45 -3.51 12.22 1.26
C ALA A 45 -2.08 12.39 1.74
N VAL A 46 -1.25 13.08 0.97
CA VAL A 46 0.15 13.34 1.36
C VAL A 46 0.17 14.26 2.59
N ALA A 47 -0.64 15.33 2.59
CA ALA A 47 -0.70 16.23 3.73
C ALA A 47 -1.16 15.50 4.99
N PHE A 48 -2.14 14.61 4.86
CA PHE A 48 -2.60 13.80 5.98
C PHE A 48 -1.48 12.88 6.49
N ALA A 49 -0.74 12.26 5.59
CA ALA A 49 0.34 11.34 5.97
C ALA A 49 1.45 12.06 6.74
N LEU A 50 1.64 13.35 6.47
CA LEU A 50 2.65 14.17 7.13
C LEU A 50 2.15 14.82 8.42
N SER A 51 0.85 14.72 8.71
CA SER A 51 0.27 15.36 9.88
C SER A 51 0.41 14.51 11.13
N GLU A 52 0.19 15.14 12.28
CA GLU A 52 0.18 14.42 13.56
C GLU A 52 -1.00 13.48 13.69
N GLU A 53 -2.01 13.67 12.85
CA GLU A 53 -3.21 12.85 12.87
C GLU A 53 -3.10 11.64 11.96
N ALA A 54 -1.97 11.46 11.30
CA ALA A 54 -1.78 10.35 10.37
C ALA A 54 -2.03 9.01 11.05
N SER A 55 -2.95 8.25 10.50
CA SER A 55 -3.28 6.92 11.03
C SER A 55 -3.88 6.07 9.92
N LEU A 56 -3.65 4.78 10.01
CA LEU A 56 -4.21 3.83 9.05
C LEU A 56 -5.66 3.54 9.40
N LYS A 57 -6.50 3.54 8.38
CA LYS A 57 -7.91 3.19 8.53
C LYS A 57 -8.14 1.94 7.71
N LEU A 58 -7.83 0.80 8.31
CA LEU A 58 -7.82 -0.47 7.60
C LEU A 58 -9.23 -1.00 7.36
N PRO A 59 -9.47 -1.60 6.19
CA PRO A 59 -10.78 -2.16 5.87
C PRO A 59 -11.07 -3.41 6.69
N LYS A 60 -12.34 -3.73 6.84
CA LYS A 60 -12.78 -4.89 7.62
C LYS A 60 -13.15 -6.07 6.75
N GLU A 61 -13.46 -5.83 5.48
CA GLU A 61 -13.82 -6.91 4.57
C GLU A 61 -12.58 -7.55 3.96
N LYS A 62 -12.58 -8.87 3.92
CA LYS A 62 -11.43 -9.62 3.41
C LYS A 62 -11.03 -9.21 2.00
N GLY A 63 -12.00 -9.05 1.11
CA GLY A 63 -11.71 -8.65 -0.27
C GLY A 63 -11.00 -7.30 -0.35
N GLU A 64 -11.48 -6.33 0.44
CA GLU A 64 -10.86 -5.01 0.48
C GLU A 64 -9.48 -5.06 1.13
N GLN A 65 -9.32 -5.91 2.15
CA GLN A 65 -8.04 -6.09 2.82
C GLN A 65 -6.98 -6.61 1.85
N LEU A 66 -7.34 -7.65 1.09
CA LEU A 66 -6.42 -8.23 0.11
C LEU A 66 -6.10 -7.26 -1.01
N ALA A 67 -7.11 -6.50 -1.45
CA ALA A 67 -6.90 -5.49 -2.49
C ALA A 67 -5.93 -4.41 -2.02
N MET A 68 -6.07 -3.98 -0.77
CA MET A 68 -5.17 -2.98 -0.19
C MET A 68 -3.74 -3.49 -0.13
N LEU A 69 -3.55 -4.72 0.34
CA LEU A 69 -2.22 -5.31 0.40
C LEU A 69 -1.61 -5.45 -0.99
N ALA A 70 -2.42 -5.81 -1.98
CA ALA A 70 -1.94 -5.92 -3.35
C ALA A 70 -1.47 -4.57 -3.88
N ASP A 71 -2.26 -3.52 -3.66
CA ASP A 71 -1.88 -2.16 -4.07
C ASP A 71 -0.60 -1.71 -3.37
N LEU A 72 -0.52 -1.96 -2.06
CA LEU A 72 0.67 -1.60 -1.29
C LEU A 72 1.91 -2.28 -1.82
N MET A 73 1.81 -3.57 -2.11
CA MET A 73 2.94 -4.33 -2.62
C MET A 73 3.43 -3.75 -3.94
N LYS A 74 2.51 -3.41 -4.84
CA LYS A 74 2.87 -2.83 -6.13
C LYS A 74 3.60 -1.51 -5.97
N ILE A 75 3.13 -0.67 -5.06
CA ILE A 75 3.73 0.63 -4.83
C ILE A 75 5.09 0.50 -4.15
N MET A 76 5.14 -0.28 -3.08
CA MET A 76 6.37 -0.45 -2.32
C MET A 76 7.48 -1.11 -3.11
N ALA A 77 7.12 -2.03 -4.01
CA ALA A 77 8.08 -2.77 -4.81
C ALA A 77 8.35 -2.10 -6.16
N ALA A 78 7.92 -0.85 -6.33
CA ALA A 78 8.03 -0.15 -7.62
C ALA A 78 9.46 -0.04 -8.14
N ASP A 79 10.43 0.03 -7.24
CA ASP A 79 11.84 0.14 -7.62
C ASP A 79 12.54 -1.22 -7.65
N GLY A 80 11.79 -2.30 -7.55
CA GLY A 80 12.31 -3.66 -7.68
C GLY A 80 12.64 -4.37 -6.38
N LYS A 81 12.56 -3.69 -5.25
CA LYS A 81 12.79 -4.34 -3.95
C LYS A 81 12.05 -3.65 -2.82
N LEU A 82 11.81 -4.42 -1.78
CA LEU A 82 11.22 -3.90 -0.55
C LEU A 82 12.32 -3.67 0.48
N SER A 83 12.31 -2.51 1.13
CA SER A 83 13.20 -2.24 2.24
C SER A 83 12.73 -3.07 3.46
N GLU A 84 13.60 -3.21 4.44
CA GLU A 84 13.24 -3.91 5.67
C GLU A 84 12.09 -3.20 6.41
N VAL A 85 12.09 -1.88 6.39
CA VAL A 85 11.02 -1.10 7.01
C VAL A 85 9.69 -1.37 6.31
N GLU A 86 9.70 -1.38 4.97
CA GLU A 86 8.50 -1.64 4.19
C GLU A 86 7.96 -3.05 4.45
N LYS A 87 8.85 -4.05 4.53
CA LYS A 87 8.45 -5.42 4.82
C LYS A 87 7.77 -5.52 6.18
N ARG A 88 8.32 -4.84 7.18
CA ARG A 88 7.75 -4.84 8.52
C ARG A 88 6.38 -4.20 8.56
N LEU A 89 6.22 -3.09 7.85
CA LEU A 89 4.95 -2.40 7.80
C LEU A 89 3.88 -3.21 7.08
N PHE A 90 4.29 -3.86 5.99
CA PHE A 90 3.40 -4.73 5.25
C PHE A 90 2.92 -5.88 6.14
N ALA A 91 3.86 -6.50 6.86
CA ALA A 91 3.52 -7.60 7.77
C ALA A 91 2.64 -7.12 8.91
N LEU A 92 2.91 -5.92 9.44
CA LEU A 92 2.10 -5.36 10.52
C LEU A 92 0.67 -5.07 10.06
N ALA A 93 0.53 -4.50 8.87
CA ALA A 93 -0.79 -4.24 8.31
C ALA A 93 -1.57 -5.54 8.11
N ALA A 94 -0.91 -6.56 7.58
CA ALA A 94 -1.52 -7.87 7.40
C ALA A 94 -1.97 -8.45 8.74
N ALA A 95 -1.12 -8.34 9.76
CA ALA A 95 -1.45 -8.84 11.09
C ALA A 95 -2.66 -8.12 11.68
N LYS A 96 -2.72 -6.79 11.51
CA LYS A 96 -3.84 -6.00 12.03
C LYS A 96 -5.15 -6.33 11.33
N MET A 97 -5.07 -6.79 10.09
CA MET A 97 -6.24 -7.20 9.34
C MET A 97 -6.53 -8.70 9.50
N HIS A 98 -5.79 -9.36 10.36
CA HIS A 98 -5.96 -10.80 10.64
C HIS A 98 -5.76 -11.65 9.39
N ILE A 99 -4.84 -11.25 8.54
CA ILE A 99 -4.47 -12.03 7.36
C ILE A 99 -3.48 -13.10 7.81
N GLU A 100 -3.82 -14.35 7.54
CA GLU A 100 -2.96 -15.47 7.92
C GLU A 100 -1.65 -15.45 7.14
N LYS A 101 -0.60 -15.98 7.75
CA LYS A 101 0.72 -16.02 7.14
C LYS A 101 0.66 -16.70 5.76
N ASP A 102 -0.07 -17.81 5.67
CA ASP A 102 -0.18 -18.54 4.41
C ASP A 102 -0.85 -17.71 3.33
N GLU A 103 -1.90 -16.98 3.69
CA GLU A 103 -2.58 -16.09 2.75
C GLU A 103 -1.65 -14.98 2.27
N LEU A 104 -0.88 -14.44 3.20
CA LEU A 104 0.05 -13.36 2.89
C LEU A 104 1.13 -13.87 1.94
N GLU A 105 1.69 -15.04 2.21
CA GLU A 105 2.72 -15.62 1.36
C GLU A 105 2.20 -15.89 -0.05
N LYS A 106 0.97 -16.39 -0.15
CA LYS A 106 0.35 -16.62 -1.45
C LYS A 106 0.15 -15.34 -2.22
N LEU A 107 -0.24 -14.28 -1.52
CA LEU A 107 -0.43 -12.99 -2.14
C LEU A 107 0.90 -12.43 -2.66
N ILE A 108 1.93 -12.51 -1.85
CA ILE A 108 3.26 -12.04 -2.24
C ILE A 108 3.77 -12.82 -3.46
N ASP A 109 3.64 -14.14 -3.44
CA ASP A 109 4.07 -14.98 -4.56
C ASP A 109 3.36 -14.59 -5.85
N ARG A 110 2.07 -14.33 -5.75
CA ARG A 110 1.28 -13.96 -6.91
C ARG A 110 1.69 -12.59 -7.48
N LEU A 111 1.96 -11.64 -6.58
CA LEU A 111 2.25 -10.27 -6.99
C LEU A 111 3.69 -10.08 -7.48
N VAL A 112 4.64 -10.77 -6.87
CA VAL A 112 6.03 -10.67 -7.32
C VAL A 112 6.38 -11.68 -8.41
N GLY A 113 5.36 -12.42 -8.87
CA GLY A 113 5.57 -13.33 -9.98
C GLY A 113 6.36 -14.54 -9.62
N LYS A 114 6.33 -14.97 -8.43
CA LYS A 114 6.94 -16.17 -7.94
C LYS A 114 7.74 -16.91 -8.99
N SER A 115 8.86 -16.70 -9.14
CA SER A 115 9.67 -17.26 -10.19
C SER A 115 9.89 -18.75 -10.06
N THR A 116 9.95 -18.94 -9.84
CA THR A 116 10.26 -19.82 -9.89
C THR A 116 10.25 -20.83 -10.10
N ASN A 117 10.27 -20.78 -10.24
CA ASN A 117 10.22 -21.48 -10.46
C ASN A 117 10.31 -22.00 -10.88
N ASN A 118 10.55 -22.05 -10.96
CA ASN A 118 10.56 -22.42 -11.20
C ASN A 118 10.69 -22.70 -11.31
#